data_63cc2b059d56f1f61689390542be7de8
#
_entry.id   63cc2b059d56f1f61689390542be7de8
#
_cell.length_a   1.000
_cell.length_b   1.000
_cell.length_c   1.000
_cell.angle_alpha   90.00
_cell.angle_beta   90.00
_cell.angle_gamma   90.00
#
_symmetry.space_group_name_H-M   'P 1'
#
loop_
_entity.id
_entity.type
_entity.pdbx_description
1 polymer ?
#
loop_
_entity_poly.entity_id
_entity_poly.type
_entity_poly.pdbx_seq_one_letter_code
_entity_poly.pdbx_strand_id
1 'polypeptide(L)'
;IISSSGKMLMPNEVVNAVVQRLFPLSSIVIMQQNSAAYMLHEKETHSNEALELLARKILQLGSAAVVLQGGIVTKASFTDVLVEKNKTAHFYTRPGFIDRITHGSGGAFTSAVAVNLCAGNSVEQAIGKASNYMCQLILRSADSNLGTNVRLLDHSSDLQQQTISDRMLELYNQLMDNIAANHRKTGEVRFYADALNVTPRYLAQITKRVAGRTPKQLIDDYIIKEVEANLIGTTQNIQEIAFSFGFSSQVQFNKFFKKMKGCAPG
;
A
#
# COMPACT_ATOMS: atom_id res chain seq x y z
N ILE A 1 -2.98 4.41 -19.35
CA ILE A 1 -2.95 3.46 -20.47
C ILE A 1 -4.03 2.41 -20.27
N ILE A 2 -4.11 1.83 -19.09
CA ILE A 2 -5.14 0.88 -18.69
C ILE A 2 -5.96 1.48 -17.55
N SER A 3 -7.29 1.32 -17.58
CA SER A 3 -8.17 1.71 -16.49
C SER A 3 -7.97 0.79 -15.27
N SER A 4 -8.48 1.20 -14.10
CA SER A 4 -8.52 0.36 -12.90
C SER A 4 -9.30 -0.96 -13.10
N SER A 5 -10.19 -1.00 -14.11
CA SER A 5 -10.94 -2.20 -14.51
C SER A 5 -10.21 -3.07 -15.57
N GLY A 6 -8.96 -2.76 -15.89
CA GLY A 6 -8.17 -3.49 -16.89
C GLY A 6 -8.49 -3.16 -18.36
N LYS A 7 -9.38 -2.17 -18.62
CA LYS A 7 -9.74 -1.79 -19.98
C LYS A 7 -8.69 -0.85 -20.56
N MET A 8 -8.26 -1.12 -21.78
CA MET A 8 -7.37 -0.24 -22.52
C MET A 8 -8.04 1.13 -22.78
N LEU A 9 -7.35 2.20 -22.44
CA LEU A 9 -7.81 3.59 -22.61
C LEU A 9 -7.27 4.26 -23.88
N MET A 10 -6.16 3.72 -24.43
CA MET A 10 -5.49 4.29 -25.61
C MET A 10 -5.13 3.19 -26.61
N PRO A 11 -5.27 3.41 -27.92
CA PRO A 11 -4.74 2.52 -28.93
C PRO A 11 -3.22 2.35 -28.84
N ASN A 12 -2.69 1.21 -29.27
CA ASN A 12 -1.25 0.91 -29.19
C ASN A 12 -0.38 1.95 -29.93
N GLU A 13 -0.87 2.50 -31.05
CA GLU A 13 -0.17 3.55 -31.79
C GLU A 13 0.04 4.82 -30.96
N VAL A 14 -0.97 5.17 -30.13
CA VAL A 14 -0.88 6.32 -29.21
C VAL A 14 0.10 6.00 -28.07
N VAL A 15 0.05 4.80 -27.53
CA VAL A 15 1.03 4.35 -26.50
C VAL A 15 2.46 4.43 -27.06
N ASN A 16 2.70 3.94 -28.26
CA ASN A 16 4.00 4.02 -28.92
C ASN A 16 4.45 5.46 -29.15
N ALA A 17 3.54 6.34 -29.58
CA ALA A 17 3.84 7.75 -29.76
C ALA A 17 4.22 8.43 -28.43
N VAL A 18 3.51 8.13 -27.36
CA VAL A 18 3.83 8.62 -26.00
C VAL A 18 5.23 8.16 -25.58
N VAL A 19 5.54 6.88 -25.74
CA VAL A 19 6.86 6.34 -25.40
C VAL A 19 7.96 7.00 -26.20
N GLN A 20 7.80 7.11 -27.51
CA GLN A 20 8.86 7.61 -28.39
C GLN A 20 9.05 9.13 -28.33
N ARG A 21 7.99 9.89 -28.07
CA ARG A 21 8.01 11.35 -28.16
C ARG A 21 7.92 12.08 -26.82
N LEU A 22 7.20 11.53 -25.83
CA LEU A 22 6.98 12.21 -24.57
C LEU A 22 7.91 11.70 -23.45
N PHE A 23 8.19 10.42 -23.37
CA PHE A 23 9.08 9.90 -22.33
C PHE A 23 10.47 10.54 -22.35
N PRO A 24 11.15 10.70 -23.48
CA PRO A 24 12.47 11.35 -23.53
C PRO A 24 12.46 12.82 -23.07
N LEU A 25 11.32 13.48 -23.12
CA LEU A 25 11.13 14.86 -22.68
C LEU A 25 10.65 14.98 -21.23
N SER A 26 10.31 13.85 -20.59
CA SER A 26 9.70 13.85 -19.26
C SER A 26 10.76 13.87 -18.18
N SER A 27 10.66 14.81 -17.25
CA SER A 27 11.46 14.82 -16.01
C SER A 27 11.12 13.65 -15.10
N ILE A 28 9.85 13.23 -15.13
CA ILE A 28 9.35 12.08 -14.37
C ILE A 28 8.16 11.45 -15.08
N VAL A 29 8.11 10.13 -15.10
CA VAL A 29 6.96 9.34 -15.56
C VAL A 29 6.35 8.65 -14.34
N ILE A 30 5.05 8.88 -14.12
CA ILE A 30 4.29 8.26 -13.03
C ILE A 30 3.20 7.38 -13.63
N MET A 31 3.17 6.12 -13.30
CA MET A 31 2.17 5.18 -13.80
C MET A 31 1.91 4.03 -12.83
N GLN A 32 0.78 3.36 -13.04
CA GLN A 32 0.45 2.13 -12.33
C GLN A 32 1.31 0.96 -12.85
N GLN A 33 1.66 0.01 -11.96
CA GLN A 33 2.46 -1.16 -12.37
C GLN A 33 1.78 -1.99 -13.46
N ASN A 34 0.44 -2.13 -13.43
CA ASN A 34 -0.29 -2.87 -14.48
C ASN A 34 -0.13 -2.22 -15.85
N SER A 35 -0.11 -0.89 -15.92
CA SER A 35 0.15 -0.17 -17.18
C SER A 35 1.59 -0.37 -17.67
N ALA A 36 2.56 -0.39 -16.76
CA ALA A 36 3.95 -0.67 -17.09
C ALA A 36 4.12 -2.12 -17.58
N ALA A 37 3.55 -3.08 -16.88
CA ALA A 37 3.57 -4.49 -17.24
C ALA A 37 2.94 -4.72 -18.61
N TYR A 38 1.79 -4.09 -18.87
CA TYR A 38 1.15 -4.14 -20.18
C TYR A 38 2.05 -3.61 -21.30
N MET A 39 2.66 -2.41 -21.10
CA MET A 39 3.54 -1.78 -22.10
C MET A 39 4.76 -2.64 -22.44
N LEU A 40 5.27 -3.38 -21.47
CA LEU A 40 6.46 -4.24 -21.64
C LEU A 40 6.12 -5.69 -21.95
N HIS A 41 4.83 -6.03 -22.12
CA HIS A 41 4.34 -7.40 -22.29
C HIS A 41 4.78 -8.34 -21.16
N GLU A 42 4.80 -7.82 -19.93
CA GLU A 42 5.19 -8.55 -18.73
C GLU A 42 3.99 -8.78 -17.79
N LYS A 43 4.19 -9.60 -16.76
CA LYS A 43 3.18 -9.84 -15.72
C LYS A 43 3.32 -8.79 -14.62
N GLU A 44 2.22 -8.53 -13.92
CA GLU A 44 2.25 -7.77 -12.68
C GLU A 44 3.15 -8.46 -11.64
N THR A 45 3.77 -7.65 -10.80
CA THR A 45 4.75 -8.14 -9.83
C THR A 45 4.24 -8.03 -8.40
N HIS A 46 4.77 -8.90 -7.53
CA HIS A 46 4.38 -8.95 -6.11
C HIS A 46 5.59 -8.87 -5.16
N SER A 47 6.77 -8.50 -5.67
CA SER A 47 7.97 -8.26 -4.86
C SER A 47 8.59 -6.91 -5.18
N ASN A 48 9.34 -6.35 -4.23
CA ASN A 48 10.03 -5.08 -4.40
C ASN A 48 11.08 -5.15 -5.51
N GLU A 49 11.83 -6.25 -5.59
CA GLU A 49 12.88 -6.45 -6.59
C GLU A 49 12.30 -6.50 -8.00
N ALA A 50 11.18 -7.20 -8.17
CA ALA A 50 10.52 -7.29 -9.46
C ALA A 50 9.86 -5.96 -9.84
N LEU A 51 9.32 -5.21 -8.87
CA LEU A 51 8.77 -3.86 -9.10
C LEU A 51 9.86 -2.88 -9.53
N GLU A 52 11.04 -2.93 -8.88
CA GLU A 52 12.20 -2.13 -9.26
C GLU A 52 12.66 -2.47 -10.67
N LEU A 53 12.79 -3.76 -10.99
CA LEU A 53 13.21 -4.19 -12.34
C LEU A 53 12.27 -3.68 -13.42
N LEU A 54 10.95 -3.78 -13.18
CA LEU A 54 9.92 -3.25 -14.09
C LEU A 54 10.07 -1.73 -14.27
N ALA A 55 10.28 -0.99 -13.17
CA ALA A 55 10.47 0.46 -13.19
C ALA A 55 11.74 0.86 -13.97
N ARG A 56 12.84 0.12 -13.80
CA ARG A 56 14.09 0.37 -14.55
C ARG A 56 13.94 0.11 -16.04
N LYS A 57 13.14 -0.88 -16.45
CA LYS A 57 12.83 -1.09 -17.88
C LYS A 57 12.05 0.09 -18.47
N ILE A 58 11.07 0.64 -17.73
CA ILE A 58 10.38 1.87 -18.16
C ILE A 58 11.34 3.06 -18.20
N LEU A 59 12.27 3.19 -17.24
CA LEU A 59 13.27 4.26 -17.24
C LEU A 59 14.15 4.24 -18.50
N GLN A 60 14.48 3.05 -19.03
CA GLN A 60 15.24 2.88 -20.27
C GLN A 60 14.51 3.43 -21.50
N LEU A 61 13.20 3.68 -21.42
CA LEU A 61 12.41 4.29 -22.49
C LEU A 61 12.63 5.81 -22.61
N GLY A 62 13.47 6.41 -21.75
CA GLY A 62 14.06 7.74 -21.97
C GLY A 62 13.75 8.80 -20.92
N SER A 63 12.87 8.58 -19.97
CA SER A 63 12.58 9.57 -18.90
C SER A 63 13.75 9.70 -17.92
N ALA A 64 13.82 10.83 -17.18
CA ALA A 64 14.87 11.06 -16.18
C ALA A 64 14.58 10.30 -14.87
N ALA A 65 13.30 10.12 -14.52
CA ALA A 65 12.84 9.38 -13.35
C ALA A 65 11.55 8.63 -13.67
N VAL A 66 11.30 7.54 -12.95
CA VAL A 66 10.05 6.76 -13.04
C VAL A 66 9.53 6.44 -11.65
N VAL A 67 8.22 6.63 -11.45
CA VAL A 67 7.50 6.10 -10.31
C VAL A 67 6.48 5.08 -10.79
N LEU A 68 6.60 3.84 -10.31
CA LEU A 68 5.56 2.84 -10.45
C LEU A 68 4.74 2.76 -9.16
N GLN A 69 3.43 2.90 -9.33
CA GLN A 69 2.47 2.84 -8.24
C GLN A 69 1.76 1.49 -8.20
N GLY A 70 1.32 1.08 -7.00
CA GLY A 70 0.41 -0.04 -6.82
C GLY A 70 1.07 -1.40 -6.77
N GLY A 71 2.38 -1.48 -6.49
CA GLY A 71 3.02 -2.73 -6.09
C GLY A 71 2.37 -3.26 -4.81
N ILE A 72 1.88 -4.50 -4.84
CA ILE A 72 1.28 -5.15 -3.66
C ILE A 72 2.36 -6.02 -3.03
N VAL A 73 2.94 -5.55 -1.93
CA VAL A 73 3.90 -6.34 -1.13
C VAL A 73 3.17 -7.22 -0.12
N THR A 74 2.05 -6.73 0.41
CA THR A 74 1.17 -7.49 1.30
C THR A 74 -0.29 -7.13 1.02
N LYS A 75 -1.24 -7.98 1.49
CA LYS A 75 -2.68 -7.67 1.39
C LYS A 75 -3.10 -6.39 2.15
N ALA A 76 -2.20 -5.83 2.96
CA ALA A 76 -2.47 -4.67 3.83
C ALA A 76 -1.69 -3.42 3.44
N SER A 77 -0.81 -3.47 2.44
CA SER A 77 0.00 -2.32 2.04
C SER A 77 0.25 -2.26 0.54
N PHE A 78 0.34 -1.05 0.02
CA PHE A 78 0.78 -0.77 -1.34
C PHE A 78 2.18 -0.17 -1.29
N THR A 79 3.03 -0.60 -2.21
CA THR A 79 4.37 -0.04 -2.35
C THR A 79 4.49 0.62 -3.70
N ASP A 80 4.94 1.87 -3.68
CA ASP A 80 5.37 2.60 -4.87
C ASP A 80 6.90 2.56 -4.92
N VAL A 81 7.48 2.51 -6.12
CA VAL A 81 8.93 2.59 -6.29
C VAL A 81 9.29 3.80 -7.14
N LEU A 82 10.28 4.57 -6.69
CA LEU A 82 10.97 5.58 -7.48
C LEU A 82 12.31 5.02 -7.95
N VAL A 83 12.56 5.10 -9.25
CA VAL A 83 13.87 4.86 -9.84
C VAL A 83 14.34 6.09 -10.62
N GLU A 84 15.59 6.44 -10.44
CA GLU A 84 16.31 7.48 -11.18
C GLU A 84 17.55 6.87 -11.82
N LYS A 85 18.06 7.52 -12.87
CA LYS A 85 19.26 7.06 -13.55
C LYS A 85 20.47 7.09 -12.61
N ASN A 86 21.18 5.95 -12.50
CA ASN A 86 22.38 5.78 -11.68
C ASN A 86 22.18 5.98 -10.17
N LYS A 87 20.94 5.86 -9.67
CA LYS A 87 20.65 5.91 -8.24
C LYS A 87 20.01 4.60 -7.76
N THR A 88 20.09 4.36 -6.46
CA THR A 88 19.33 3.30 -5.76
C THR A 88 17.85 3.57 -5.86
N ALA A 89 17.05 2.52 -5.89
CA ALA A 89 15.59 2.64 -5.85
C ALA A 89 15.12 3.06 -4.47
N HIS A 90 14.09 3.90 -4.42
CA HIS A 90 13.41 4.28 -3.18
C HIS A 90 12.00 3.72 -3.18
N PHE A 91 11.63 3.03 -2.08
CA PHE A 91 10.33 2.42 -1.90
C PHE A 91 9.49 3.21 -0.89
N TYR A 92 8.25 3.49 -1.26
CA TYR A 92 7.27 4.20 -0.44
C TYR A 92 6.10 3.28 -0.15
N THR A 93 6.08 2.69 1.05
CA THR A 93 5.00 1.78 1.45
C THR A 93 3.88 2.57 2.12
N ARG A 94 2.66 2.33 1.66
CA ARG A 94 1.45 2.97 2.17
C ARG A 94 0.48 1.92 2.70
N PRO A 95 -0.30 2.24 3.76
CA PRO A 95 -1.38 1.37 4.22
C PRO A 95 -2.36 1.06 3.09
N GLY A 96 -2.66 -0.21 2.88
CA GLY A 96 -3.69 -0.65 1.95
C GLY A 96 -5.07 -0.58 2.60
N PHE A 97 -5.94 0.27 2.08
CA PHE A 97 -7.36 0.29 2.44
C PHE A 97 -8.10 -0.58 1.43
N ILE A 98 -8.34 -1.83 1.79
CA ILE A 98 -8.70 -2.90 0.85
C ILE A 98 -10.16 -2.83 0.39
N ASP A 99 -11.03 -2.11 1.08
CA ASP A 99 -12.47 -2.31 0.90
C ASP A 99 -13.15 -1.42 -0.14
N ARG A 100 -12.49 -0.37 -0.63
CA ARG A 100 -13.10 0.51 -1.65
C ARG A 100 -12.03 1.17 -2.54
N ILE A 101 -12.24 1.13 -3.83
CA ILE A 101 -11.42 1.81 -4.84
C ILE A 101 -11.59 3.32 -4.66
N THR A 102 -10.49 4.05 -4.42
CA THR A 102 -10.49 5.52 -4.40
C THR A 102 -10.33 6.04 -5.82
N HIS A 103 -11.36 6.72 -6.34
CA HIS A 103 -11.27 7.36 -7.65
C HIS A 103 -10.50 8.68 -7.56
N GLY A 104 -9.65 8.97 -8.55
CA GLY A 104 -8.86 10.20 -8.61
C GLY A 104 -7.50 10.16 -7.89
N SER A 105 -7.14 9.05 -7.25
CA SER A 105 -5.89 8.93 -6.48
C SER A 105 -4.64 9.15 -7.32
N GLY A 106 -4.60 8.64 -8.55
CA GLY A 106 -3.46 8.85 -9.46
C GLY A 106 -3.27 10.32 -9.85
N GLY A 107 -4.37 11.02 -10.18
CA GLY A 107 -4.34 12.44 -10.48
C GLY A 107 -3.93 13.31 -9.30
N ALA A 108 -4.49 13.03 -8.12
CA ALA A 108 -4.12 13.72 -6.88
C ALA A 108 -2.64 13.56 -6.53
N PHE A 109 -2.12 12.32 -6.64
CA PHE A 109 -0.70 12.05 -6.42
C PHE A 109 0.18 12.82 -7.40
N THR A 110 -0.10 12.72 -8.70
CA THR A 110 0.69 13.40 -9.74
C THR A 110 0.68 14.92 -9.56
N SER A 111 -0.47 15.50 -9.22
CA SER A 111 -0.58 16.92 -8.91
C SER A 111 0.24 17.32 -7.69
N ALA A 112 0.18 16.53 -6.63
CA ALA A 112 0.99 16.75 -5.42
C ALA A 112 2.50 16.66 -5.71
N VAL A 113 2.94 15.73 -6.54
CA VAL A 113 4.34 15.65 -6.99
C VAL A 113 4.73 16.92 -7.76
N ALA A 114 3.92 17.32 -8.74
CA ALA A 114 4.19 18.52 -9.54
C ALA A 114 4.33 19.77 -8.68
N VAL A 115 3.42 19.99 -7.73
CA VAL A 115 3.47 21.13 -6.79
C VAL A 115 4.76 21.12 -5.96
N ASN A 116 5.17 19.96 -5.46
CA ASN A 116 6.39 19.84 -4.66
C ASN A 116 7.65 20.06 -5.50
N LEU A 117 7.68 19.60 -6.75
CA LEU A 117 8.80 19.90 -7.67
C LEU A 117 8.87 21.40 -7.98
N CYS A 118 7.75 22.05 -8.24
CA CYS A 118 7.69 23.51 -8.44
C CYS A 118 8.14 24.29 -7.19
N ALA A 119 7.94 23.74 -5.99
CA ALA A 119 8.45 24.33 -4.75
C ALA A 119 9.96 24.11 -4.51
N GLY A 120 10.68 23.52 -5.49
CA GLY A 120 12.14 23.32 -5.43
C GLY A 120 12.59 22.07 -4.67
N ASN A 121 11.68 21.15 -4.31
CA ASN A 121 12.08 19.89 -3.69
C ASN A 121 12.74 18.95 -4.72
N SER A 122 13.66 18.10 -4.25
CA SER A 122 14.18 16.99 -5.07
C SER A 122 13.07 16.02 -5.47
N VAL A 123 13.30 15.20 -6.50
CA VAL A 123 12.32 14.19 -6.94
C VAL A 123 11.94 13.27 -5.78
N GLU A 124 12.92 12.76 -5.04
CA GLU A 124 12.71 11.91 -3.87
C GLU A 124 11.84 12.60 -2.80
N GLN A 125 12.16 13.84 -2.44
CA GLN A 125 11.38 14.62 -1.48
C GLN A 125 9.96 14.90 -1.97
N ALA A 126 9.79 15.22 -3.26
CA ALA A 126 8.49 15.48 -3.85
C ALA A 126 7.59 14.24 -3.82
N ILE A 127 8.15 13.05 -4.13
CA ILE A 127 7.43 11.78 -4.04
C ILE A 127 7.07 11.45 -2.59
N GLY A 128 8.00 11.58 -1.65
CA GLY A 128 7.75 11.34 -0.22
C GLY A 128 6.61 12.22 0.32
N LYS A 129 6.66 13.53 0.03
CA LYS A 129 5.60 14.48 0.43
C LYS A 129 4.25 14.17 -0.23
N ALA A 130 4.26 13.80 -1.51
CA ALA A 130 3.03 13.39 -2.21
C ALA A 130 2.45 12.08 -1.65
N SER A 131 3.29 11.12 -1.31
CA SER A 131 2.88 9.86 -0.66
C SER A 131 2.24 10.12 0.70
N ASN A 132 2.82 11.00 1.52
CA ASN A 132 2.26 11.41 2.81
C ASN A 132 0.91 12.12 2.65
N TYR A 133 0.82 13.04 1.70
CA TYR A 133 -0.42 13.72 1.37
C TYR A 133 -1.52 12.73 0.97
N MET A 134 -1.22 11.76 0.09
CA MET A 134 -2.17 10.74 -0.34
C MET A 134 -2.62 9.84 0.82
N CYS A 135 -1.71 9.49 1.73
CA CYS A 135 -2.05 8.72 2.92
C CYS A 135 -3.09 9.47 3.78
N GLN A 136 -2.89 10.76 4.00
CA GLN A 136 -3.83 11.62 4.74
C GLN A 136 -5.17 11.74 4.03
N LEU A 137 -5.19 11.92 2.70
CA LEU A 137 -6.42 11.98 1.92
C LEU A 137 -7.24 10.70 2.04
N ILE A 138 -6.61 9.55 1.85
CA ILE A 138 -7.27 8.25 1.91
C ILE A 138 -7.85 8.00 3.31
N LEU A 139 -7.10 8.36 4.37
CA LEU A 139 -7.57 8.26 5.74
C LEU A 139 -8.81 9.10 6.00
N ARG A 140 -8.82 10.37 5.58
CA ARG A 140 -9.97 11.26 5.71
C ARG A 140 -11.19 10.76 4.93
N SER A 141 -10.94 10.25 3.74
CA SER A 141 -11.99 9.70 2.86
C SER A 141 -12.58 8.39 3.39
N ALA A 142 -11.97 7.77 4.41
CA ALA A 142 -12.45 6.50 4.98
C ALA A 142 -13.87 6.61 5.54
N ASP A 143 -14.20 7.75 6.12
CA ASP A 143 -15.51 8.02 6.75
C ASP A 143 -16.50 8.71 5.78
N SER A 144 -16.09 9.07 4.56
CA SER A 144 -16.97 9.70 3.60
C SER A 144 -17.92 8.68 2.97
N ASN A 145 -19.22 8.90 3.15
CA ASN A 145 -20.29 8.07 2.57
C ASN A 145 -20.74 8.55 1.17
N LEU A 146 -19.90 9.29 0.47
CA LEU A 146 -20.17 9.78 -0.88
C LEU A 146 -19.92 8.64 -1.89
N GLY A 147 -20.99 8.17 -2.53
CA GLY A 147 -20.95 7.11 -3.55
C GLY A 147 -21.18 5.70 -3.01
N THR A 148 -21.76 4.83 -3.81
CA THR A 148 -22.17 3.46 -3.42
C THR A 148 -21.04 2.45 -3.50
N ASN A 149 -20.10 2.58 -4.47
CA ASN A 149 -19.04 1.60 -4.71
C ASN A 149 -17.63 2.21 -4.86
N VAL A 150 -17.51 3.53 -4.89
CA VAL A 150 -16.25 4.26 -5.08
C VAL A 150 -16.18 5.38 -4.03
N ARG A 151 -15.06 5.47 -3.31
CA ARG A 151 -14.81 6.61 -2.41
C ARG A 151 -14.21 7.76 -3.20
N LEU A 152 -14.77 8.96 -3.01
CA LEU A 152 -14.16 10.20 -3.47
C LEU A 152 -13.11 10.64 -2.45
N LEU A 153 -11.99 11.20 -2.95
CA LEU A 153 -10.96 11.77 -2.10
C LEU A 153 -11.46 13.07 -1.45
N ASP A 154 -11.36 13.15 -0.14
CA ASP A 154 -11.68 14.38 0.60
C ASP A 154 -10.46 15.31 0.62
N HIS A 155 -10.47 16.30 -0.27
CA HIS A 155 -9.44 17.33 -0.37
C HIS A 155 -9.70 18.52 0.57
N SER A 156 -10.71 18.47 1.44
CA SER A 156 -10.95 19.53 2.40
C SER A 156 -9.74 19.71 3.32
N SER A 157 -9.18 20.90 3.33
CA SER A 157 -8.09 21.25 4.22
C SER A 157 -8.66 21.68 5.56
N ASP A 158 -8.87 20.74 6.46
CA ASP A 158 -9.04 21.09 7.87
C ASP A 158 -7.67 21.52 8.42
N LEU A 159 -7.46 22.81 8.50
CA LEU A 159 -6.23 23.45 9.02
C LEU A 159 -5.93 23.09 10.48
N GLN A 160 -6.79 22.32 11.14
CA GLN A 160 -6.65 21.89 12.53
C GLN A 160 -6.30 20.41 12.71
N GLN A 161 -6.25 19.59 11.65
CA GLN A 161 -5.82 18.20 11.81
C GLN A 161 -4.30 18.09 11.86
N GLN A 162 -3.83 17.65 13.03
CA GLN A 162 -2.43 17.40 13.31
C GLN A 162 -1.79 16.52 12.21
N THR A 163 -0.85 17.08 11.50
CA THR A 163 -0.05 16.42 10.45
C THR A 163 0.51 15.07 10.96
N ILE A 164 0.32 14.02 10.17
CA ILE A 164 1.05 12.76 10.40
C ILE A 164 2.52 13.06 10.07
N SER A 165 3.40 12.90 11.06
CA SER A 165 4.83 13.10 10.84
C SER A 165 5.40 11.93 10.03
N ASP A 166 6.46 12.20 9.24
CA ASP A 166 7.17 11.15 8.49
C ASP A 166 7.61 10.00 9.41
N ARG A 167 8.02 10.32 10.63
CA ARG A 167 8.38 9.33 11.65
C ARG A 167 7.22 8.45 12.08
N MET A 168 6.00 8.99 12.16
CA MET A 168 4.82 8.16 12.49
C MET A 168 4.46 7.22 11.35
N LEU A 169 4.59 7.69 10.12
CA LEU A 169 4.35 6.87 8.93
C LEU A 169 5.38 5.75 8.79
N GLU A 170 6.66 6.09 9.03
CA GLU A 170 7.76 5.11 9.05
C GLU A 170 7.51 4.00 10.10
N LEU A 171 7.19 4.39 11.34
CA LEU A 171 6.88 3.43 12.41
C LEU A 171 5.64 2.59 12.11
N TYR A 172 4.64 3.17 11.46
CA TYR A 172 3.48 2.41 11.01
C TYR A 172 3.86 1.36 9.96
N ASN A 173 4.67 1.73 8.97
CA ASN A 173 5.14 0.80 7.94
C ASN A 173 5.99 -0.32 8.56
N GLN A 174 6.91 0.01 9.44
CA GLN A 174 7.69 -0.98 10.19
C GLN A 174 6.81 -1.92 11.04
N LEU A 175 5.70 -1.42 11.61
CA LEU A 175 4.71 -2.25 12.29
C LEU A 175 4.08 -3.27 11.32
N MET A 176 3.65 -2.81 10.14
CA MET A 176 3.02 -3.70 9.15
C MET A 176 3.97 -4.78 8.67
N ASP A 177 5.23 -4.45 8.43
CA ASP A 177 6.28 -5.42 8.06
C ASP A 177 6.53 -6.43 9.20
N ASN A 178 6.58 -5.96 10.44
CA ASN A 178 6.71 -6.83 11.61
C ASN A 178 5.50 -7.75 11.79
N ILE A 179 4.28 -7.28 11.54
CA ILE A 179 3.07 -8.12 11.57
C ILE A 179 3.18 -9.19 10.48
N ALA A 180 3.54 -8.82 9.27
CA ALA A 180 3.73 -9.77 8.16
C ALA A 180 4.73 -10.88 8.52
N ALA A 181 5.84 -10.52 9.15
CA ALA A 181 6.90 -11.47 9.52
C ALA A 181 6.58 -12.34 10.75
N ASN A 182 5.77 -11.84 11.68
CA ASN A 182 5.62 -12.48 13.00
C ASN A 182 4.18 -12.84 13.41
N HIS A 183 3.17 -12.59 12.56
CA HIS A 183 1.76 -12.86 12.88
C HIS A 183 1.45 -14.30 13.27
N ARG A 184 2.28 -15.25 12.83
CA ARG A 184 2.17 -16.67 13.22
C ARG A 184 2.76 -16.99 14.61
N LYS A 185 3.63 -16.11 15.14
CA LYS A 185 4.26 -16.30 16.45
C LYS A 185 3.43 -15.74 17.57
N THR A 186 2.87 -14.55 17.36
CA THR A 186 2.11 -13.84 18.41
C THR A 186 1.17 -12.79 17.85
N GLY A 187 0.02 -12.61 18.50
CA GLY A 187 -0.91 -11.51 18.28
C GLY A 187 -0.84 -10.42 19.36
N GLU A 188 0.20 -10.41 20.20
CA GLU A 188 0.33 -9.48 21.31
C GLU A 188 0.93 -8.14 20.89
N VAL A 189 0.21 -7.05 21.17
CA VAL A 189 0.63 -5.68 20.81
C VAL A 189 1.99 -5.32 21.41
N ARG A 190 2.28 -5.81 22.62
CA ARG A 190 3.53 -5.52 23.31
C ARG A 190 4.75 -6.01 22.55
N PHE A 191 4.69 -7.20 21.98
CA PHE A 191 5.76 -7.76 21.14
C PHE A 191 6.13 -6.82 19.99
N TYR A 192 5.14 -6.29 19.28
CA TYR A 192 5.36 -5.37 18.16
C TYR A 192 5.85 -3.99 18.61
N ALA A 193 5.35 -3.51 19.75
CA ALA A 193 5.83 -2.25 20.31
C ALA A 193 7.30 -2.34 20.74
N ASP A 194 7.69 -3.41 21.41
CA ASP A 194 9.06 -3.68 21.83
C ASP A 194 10.01 -3.82 20.62
N ALA A 195 9.57 -4.51 19.55
CA ALA A 195 10.33 -4.66 18.30
C ALA A 195 10.59 -3.32 17.60
N LEU A 196 9.73 -2.32 17.80
CA LEU A 196 9.87 -0.95 17.26
C LEU A 196 10.51 0.03 18.23
N ASN A 197 10.93 -0.42 19.41
CA ASN A 197 11.45 0.42 20.49
C ASN A 197 10.50 1.56 20.87
N VAL A 198 9.19 1.27 20.94
CA VAL A 198 8.17 2.23 21.35
C VAL A 198 7.26 1.65 22.44
N THR A 199 6.56 2.52 23.16
CA THR A 199 5.55 2.05 24.12
C THR A 199 4.29 1.58 23.40
N PRO A 200 3.54 0.59 23.93
CA PRO A 200 2.24 0.20 23.37
C PRO A 200 1.25 1.36 23.25
N ARG A 201 1.30 2.31 24.18
CA ARG A 201 0.46 3.52 24.15
C ARG A 201 0.82 4.41 22.96
N TYR A 202 2.10 4.63 22.70
CA TYR A 202 2.55 5.43 21.56
C TYR A 202 2.25 4.72 20.23
N LEU A 203 2.45 3.40 20.17
CA LEU A 203 2.06 2.59 19.01
C LEU A 203 0.55 2.71 18.73
N ALA A 204 -0.30 2.71 19.77
CA ALA A 204 -1.74 2.91 19.61
C ALA A 204 -2.08 4.32 19.09
N GLN A 205 -1.35 5.35 19.51
CA GLN A 205 -1.51 6.70 18.97
C GLN A 205 -1.15 6.75 17.48
N ILE A 206 -0.01 6.14 17.09
CA ILE A 206 0.43 6.06 15.69
C ILE A 206 -0.64 5.37 14.84
N THR A 207 -1.02 4.15 15.20
CA THR A 207 -1.97 3.36 14.40
C THR A 207 -3.35 3.99 14.32
N LYS A 208 -3.81 4.60 15.42
CA LYS A 208 -5.07 5.34 15.43
C LYS A 208 -5.02 6.57 14.53
N ARG A 209 -3.88 7.27 14.52
CA ARG A 209 -3.67 8.48 13.73
C ARG A 209 -3.44 8.16 12.25
N VAL A 210 -2.66 7.11 11.94
CA VAL A 210 -2.31 6.73 10.57
C VAL A 210 -3.40 5.90 9.90
N ALA A 211 -4.03 4.96 10.60
CA ALA A 211 -4.96 3.99 10.04
C ALA A 211 -6.38 4.01 10.66
N GLY A 212 -6.64 4.91 11.60
CA GLY A 212 -7.94 4.95 12.30
C GLY A 212 -8.22 3.73 13.18
N ARG A 213 -7.29 2.79 13.31
CA ARG A 213 -7.43 1.48 13.97
C ARG A 213 -6.43 1.32 15.11
N THR A 214 -6.77 0.46 16.07
CA THR A 214 -5.82 0.09 17.12
C THR A 214 -4.79 -0.92 16.59
N PRO A 215 -3.59 -1.03 17.22
CA PRO A 215 -2.61 -2.05 16.84
C PRO A 215 -3.19 -3.47 16.85
N LYS A 216 -4.01 -3.77 17.87
CA LYS A 216 -4.68 -5.09 18.00
C LYS A 216 -5.61 -5.38 16.83
N GLN A 217 -6.39 -4.39 16.38
CA GLN A 217 -7.25 -4.55 15.21
C GLN A 217 -6.44 -4.83 13.95
N LEU A 218 -5.33 -4.12 13.73
CA LEU A 218 -4.46 -4.34 12.56
C LEU A 218 -3.86 -5.76 12.56
N ILE A 219 -3.41 -6.23 13.72
CA ILE A 219 -2.86 -7.59 13.89
C ILE A 219 -3.95 -8.62 13.64
N ASP A 220 -5.13 -8.47 14.27
CA ASP A 220 -6.25 -9.40 14.14
C ASP A 220 -6.76 -9.46 12.69
N ASP A 221 -6.85 -8.31 12.01
CA ASP A 221 -7.25 -8.22 10.61
C ASP A 221 -6.25 -8.91 9.67
N TYR A 222 -4.96 -8.82 9.98
CA TYR A 222 -3.92 -9.50 9.22
C TYR A 222 -4.01 -11.03 9.42
N ILE A 223 -4.09 -11.46 10.67
CA ILE A 223 -4.20 -12.89 11.03
C ILE A 223 -5.43 -13.52 10.38
N ILE A 224 -6.61 -12.89 10.47
CA ILE A 224 -7.83 -13.49 9.91
C ILE A 224 -7.76 -13.63 8.39
N LYS A 225 -7.14 -12.70 7.67
CA LYS A 225 -6.96 -12.80 6.22
C LYS A 225 -6.05 -13.96 5.83
N GLU A 226 -4.94 -14.12 6.55
CA GLU A 226 -4.04 -15.25 6.32
C GLU A 226 -4.68 -16.60 6.67
N VAL A 227 -5.47 -16.65 7.76
CA VAL A 227 -6.26 -17.83 8.13
C VAL A 227 -7.24 -18.21 7.04
N GLU A 228 -8.01 -17.26 6.51
CA GLU A 228 -8.94 -17.52 5.39
C GLU A 228 -8.23 -18.07 4.15
N ALA A 229 -7.10 -17.47 3.80
CA ALA A 229 -6.31 -17.96 2.66
C ALA A 229 -5.81 -19.40 2.88
N ASN A 230 -5.45 -19.76 4.11
CA ASN A 230 -5.04 -21.13 4.44
C ASN A 230 -6.22 -22.11 4.45
N LEU A 231 -7.39 -21.71 4.97
CA LEU A 231 -8.60 -22.55 4.96
C LEU A 231 -9.06 -22.92 3.54
N ILE A 232 -8.88 -22.00 2.58
CA ILE A 232 -9.28 -22.21 1.18
C ILE A 232 -8.17 -22.91 0.38
N GLY A 233 -6.89 -22.60 0.67
CA GLY A 233 -5.75 -22.96 -0.17
C GLY A 233 -5.00 -24.22 0.25
N THR A 234 -5.35 -24.87 1.37
CA THR A 234 -4.61 -26.03 1.88
C THR A 234 -5.54 -27.19 2.23
N THR A 235 -4.98 -28.39 2.33
CA THR A 235 -5.67 -29.59 2.80
C THR A 235 -5.52 -29.80 4.32
N GLN A 236 -4.96 -28.84 5.04
CA GLN A 236 -4.77 -28.89 6.48
C GLN A 236 -6.11 -28.86 7.21
N ASN A 237 -6.20 -29.60 8.31
CA ASN A 237 -7.38 -29.54 9.15
C ASN A 237 -7.41 -28.27 10.01
N ILE A 238 -8.56 -27.90 10.55
CA ILE A 238 -8.77 -26.68 11.34
C ILE A 238 -7.82 -26.59 12.54
N GLN A 239 -7.52 -27.73 13.18
CA GLN A 239 -6.61 -27.79 14.32
C GLN A 239 -5.16 -27.49 13.93
N GLU A 240 -4.70 -28.03 12.82
CA GLU A 240 -3.36 -27.77 12.27
C GLU A 240 -3.21 -26.29 11.90
N ILE A 241 -4.23 -25.71 11.25
CA ILE A 241 -4.25 -24.29 10.94
C ILE A 241 -4.20 -23.46 12.22
N ALA A 242 -5.00 -23.78 13.24
CA ALA A 242 -4.99 -23.08 14.51
C ALA A 242 -3.58 -23.05 15.15
N PHE A 243 -2.92 -24.18 15.21
CA PHE A 243 -1.55 -24.26 15.76
C PHE A 243 -0.52 -23.54 14.90
N SER A 244 -0.65 -23.58 13.56
CA SER A 244 0.27 -22.90 12.66
C SER A 244 0.21 -21.36 12.78
N PHE A 245 -0.90 -20.83 13.32
CA PHE A 245 -1.08 -19.40 13.63
C PHE A 245 -0.85 -19.05 15.11
N GLY A 246 -0.24 -19.97 15.88
CA GLY A 246 0.14 -19.73 17.27
C GLY A 246 -1.01 -19.73 18.28
N PHE A 247 -2.19 -20.25 17.93
CA PHE A 247 -3.27 -20.45 18.90
C PHE A 247 -2.97 -21.65 19.80
N SER A 248 -3.17 -21.49 21.10
CA SER A 248 -2.91 -22.54 22.08
C SER A 248 -3.92 -23.71 22.02
N SER A 249 -5.07 -23.51 21.36
CA SER A 249 -6.08 -24.54 21.14
C SER A 249 -7.03 -24.18 20.00
N GLN A 250 -7.65 -25.20 19.42
CA GLN A 250 -8.71 -25.03 18.42
C GLN A 250 -9.91 -24.24 18.97
N VAL A 251 -10.21 -24.35 20.26
CA VAL A 251 -11.31 -23.60 20.90
C VAL A 251 -11.00 -22.10 20.89
N GLN A 252 -9.77 -21.71 21.18
CA GLN A 252 -9.35 -20.31 21.14
C GLN A 252 -9.40 -19.77 19.70
N PHE A 253 -8.93 -20.54 18.75
CA PHE A 253 -9.01 -20.22 17.32
C PHE A 253 -10.48 -20.03 16.86
N ASN A 254 -11.37 -20.96 17.19
CA ASN A 254 -12.79 -20.87 16.82
C ASN A 254 -13.47 -19.61 17.40
N LYS A 255 -13.15 -19.26 18.65
CA LYS A 255 -13.63 -18.01 19.28
C LYS A 255 -13.11 -16.79 18.53
N PHE A 256 -11.83 -16.76 18.19
CA PHE A 256 -11.23 -15.68 17.41
C PHE A 256 -11.88 -15.57 16.03
N PHE A 257 -11.98 -16.67 15.30
CA PHE A 257 -12.57 -16.70 13.95
C PHE A 257 -14.03 -16.23 13.97
N LYS A 258 -14.84 -16.76 14.91
CA LYS A 258 -16.24 -16.34 15.06
C LYS A 258 -16.37 -14.87 15.42
N LYS A 259 -15.48 -14.33 16.27
CA LYS A 259 -15.43 -12.90 16.58
C LYS A 259 -15.17 -12.05 15.34
N MET A 260 -14.28 -12.50 14.44
CA MET A 260 -13.84 -11.73 13.28
C MET A 260 -14.78 -11.88 12.07
N LYS A 261 -15.42 -13.05 11.89
CA LYS A 261 -16.22 -13.38 10.71
C LYS A 261 -17.71 -13.60 10.98
N GLY A 262 -18.11 -13.73 12.23
CA GLY A 262 -19.50 -13.99 12.61
C GLY A 262 -19.94 -15.44 12.49
N CYS A 263 -19.15 -16.32 11.88
CA CYS A 263 -19.43 -17.75 11.70
C CYS A 263 -18.27 -18.63 12.21
N ALA A 264 -18.48 -19.94 12.27
CA ALA A 264 -17.43 -20.90 12.60
C ALA A 264 -16.51 -21.13 11.38
N PRO A 265 -15.22 -21.53 11.59
CA PRO A 265 -14.33 -21.94 10.51
C PRO A 265 -14.73 -23.35 10.05
N GLY A 266 -15.24 -23.50 8.87
CA GLY A 266 -15.66 -24.78 8.29
C GLY A 266 -17.12 -24.99 8.17
#